data_54f2dbff538c7a92bc48dbee67748763
#
_entry.id   54f2dbff538c7a92bc48dbee67748763
#
_cell.length_a   1.000
_cell.length_b   1.000
_cell.length_c   1.000
_cell.angle_alpha   90.00
_cell.angle_beta   90.00
_cell.angle_gamma   90.00
#
_symmetry.space_group_name_H-M   'P 1'
#
loop_
_entity.id
_entity.type
_entity.pdbx_description
1 polymer ?
#
loop_
_entity_poly.entity_id
_entity_poly.type
_entity_poly.pdbx_seq_one_letter_code
_entity_poly.pdbx_strand_id
1 'polypeptide(L)'
;PHNDADVRRVKRYRDELQVKLRLGLAVDDEDNPAHLQSFANMANEYLNTIDCKHSTKLGYLSILNTHWMPIFGKKPCASITTRQIKNFLADLKNPDTGKPLTRKTKDNILGPLRGVLGHAEVQNNPAAVIKTKKSQKKPIERYRPVEREKLLSCLSGDVYVYFALLFGCGFRPGEIMGLLRNDFDGQEWHVHQQIVRGLIVPSTKTGHRRKVYIPLWVRQVMKSMPTRIDSPYFFVNEDGGFYKDTRRFNRAWKKAHNKKQIHYRIPYCCRHTRAAELLSKGTLPGKCAQQLGHSLAVFYNTYAEMIDEYSADRDLDQFEPLPETAHKPHL
;
A
#
# COMPACT_ATOMS: atom_id res chain seq x y z
N PRO A 1 34.34 -14.22 1.22
CA PRO A 1 35.36 -15.07 1.80
C PRO A 1 34.67 -16.03 2.77
N HIS A 2 34.47 -17.28 2.32
CA HIS A 2 33.96 -18.31 3.22
C HIS A 2 35.03 -18.56 4.30
N ASN A 3 34.61 -18.43 5.56
CA ASN A 3 35.50 -18.65 6.68
C ASN A 3 35.83 -20.17 6.73
N ASP A 4 37.13 -20.54 6.73
CA ASP A 4 37.60 -21.92 6.81
C ASP A 4 37.03 -22.72 8.02
N ALA A 5 36.57 -22.00 9.04
CA ALA A 5 35.90 -22.59 10.20
C ALA A 5 34.50 -23.13 9.85
N ASP A 6 33.75 -22.42 9.00
CA ASP A 6 32.41 -22.84 8.58
C ASP A 6 32.48 -24.05 7.63
N VAL A 7 33.49 -24.08 6.73
CA VAL A 7 33.71 -25.21 5.84
C VAL A 7 34.08 -26.48 6.64
N ARG A 8 34.92 -26.34 7.68
CA ARG A 8 35.28 -27.47 8.58
C ARG A 8 34.09 -27.95 9.42
N ARG A 9 33.22 -27.02 9.87
CA ARG A 9 32.00 -27.33 10.61
C ARG A 9 31.00 -28.10 9.75
N VAL A 10 30.76 -27.66 8.52
CA VAL A 10 29.88 -28.36 7.55
C VAL A 10 30.42 -29.74 7.19
N LYS A 11 31.74 -29.87 7.04
CA LYS A 11 32.38 -31.16 6.71
C LYS A 11 32.26 -32.17 7.87
N ARG A 12 32.50 -31.74 9.11
CA ARG A 12 32.33 -32.55 10.31
C ARG A 12 30.88 -33.01 10.48
N TYR A 13 29.95 -32.13 10.29
CA TYR A 13 28.51 -32.40 10.37
C TYR A 13 28.05 -33.42 9.31
N ARG A 14 28.53 -33.30 8.09
CA ARG A 14 28.26 -34.27 7.01
C ARG A 14 28.82 -35.66 7.36
N ASP A 15 30.02 -35.70 7.93
CA ASP A 15 30.68 -36.96 8.28
C ASP A 15 29.95 -37.64 9.47
N GLU A 16 29.46 -36.88 10.45
CA GLU A 16 28.60 -37.38 11.54
C GLU A 16 27.26 -37.94 11.04
N LEU A 17 26.61 -37.26 10.08
CA LEU A 17 25.38 -37.71 9.43
C LEU A 17 25.61 -39.04 8.66
N GLN A 18 26.71 -39.19 7.96
CA GLN A 18 27.03 -40.42 7.25
C GLN A 18 27.26 -41.60 8.22
N VAL A 19 27.85 -41.34 9.38
CA VAL A 19 28.03 -42.35 10.43
C VAL A 19 26.68 -42.77 11.02
N LYS A 20 25.79 -41.82 11.34
CA LYS A 20 24.42 -42.09 11.83
C LYS A 20 23.63 -42.94 10.84
N LEU A 21 23.67 -42.59 9.55
CA LEU A 21 23.01 -43.35 8.48
C LEU A 21 23.55 -44.77 8.33
N ARG A 22 24.86 -44.98 8.43
CA ARG A 22 25.50 -46.33 8.38
C ARG A 22 25.14 -47.19 9.57
N LEU A 23 24.89 -46.60 10.74
CA LEU A 23 24.52 -47.29 11.96
C LEU A 23 23.02 -47.51 12.11
N GLY A 24 22.19 -47.05 11.14
CA GLY A 24 20.74 -47.16 11.22
C GLY A 24 20.12 -46.36 12.36
N LEU A 25 20.86 -45.40 12.92
CA LEU A 25 20.36 -44.51 13.96
C LEU A 25 19.40 -43.50 13.34
N ALA A 26 18.32 -43.19 14.08
CA ALA A 26 17.39 -42.13 13.65
C ALA A 26 18.14 -40.82 13.53
N VAL A 27 18.12 -40.23 12.34
CA VAL A 27 18.56 -38.84 12.09
C VAL A 27 17.37 -37.99 12.49
N ASP A 28 17.54 -37.14 13.48
CA ASP A 28 16.50 -36.17 13.82
C ASP A 28 16.13 -35.40 12.56
N ASP A 29 14.82 -35.13 12.35
CA ASP A 29 14.32 -34.45 11.13
C ASP A 29 14.99 -33.10 10.89
N GLU A 30 15.50 -32.45 11.93
CA GLU A 30 16.25 -31.21 11.88
C GLU A 30 17.64 -31.34 11.22
N ASP A 31 18.24 -32.54 11.28
CA ASP A 31 19.59 -32.88 10.77
C ASP A 31 19.56 -33.35 9.29
N ASN A 32 18.39 -33.51 8.68
CA ASN A 32 18.28 -33.99 7.32
C ASN A 32 18.62 -32.83 6.33
N PRO A 33 19.60 -32.99 5.41
CA PRO A 33 19.93 -32.01 4.41
C PRO A 33 18.72 -31.59 3.55
N ALA A 34 17.74 -32.46 3.36
CA ALA A 34 16.48 -32.16 2.71
C ALA A 34 15.61 -31.20 3.56
N HIS A 35 15.72 -31.26 4.88
CA HIS A 35 15.02 -30.33 5.79
C HIS A 35 15.65 -28.94 5.75
N LEU A 36 16.97 -28.81 5.66
CA LEU A 36 17.69 -27.54 5.52
C LEU A 36 17.27 -26.78 4.24
N GLN A 37 16.92 -27.50 3.17
CA GLN A 37 16.41 -26.93 1.92
C GLN A 37 14.87 -26.89 1.85
N SER A 38 14.19 -27.15 2.97
CA SER A 38 12.73 -27.07 3.00
C SER A 38 12.25 -25.66 2.73
N PHE A 39 11.07 -25.53 2.15
CA PHE A 39 10.46 -24.23 1.86
C PHE A 39 10.32 -23.37 3.13
N ALA A 40 9.99 -23.99 4.28
CA ALA A 40 9.86 -23.26 5.54
C ALA A 40 11.19 -22.62 5.98
N ASN A 41 12.29 -23.35 5.92
CA ASN A 41 13.61 -22.85 6.30
C ASN A 41 14.05 -21.74 5.33
N MET A 42 13.96 -21.97 4.02
CA MET A 42 14.30 -20.97 3.00
C MET A 42 13.44 -19.71 3.10
N ALA A 43 12.16 -19.85 3.45
CA ALA A 43 11.28 -18.70 3.66
C ALA A 43 11.68 -17.86 4.89
N ASN A 44 12.09 -18.51 5.98
CA ASN A 44 12.59 -17.82 7.17
C ASN A 44 13.91 -17.10 6.89
N GLU A 45 14.85 -17.75 6.22
CA GLU A 45 16.12 -17.14 5.80
C GLU A 45 15.88 -15.96 4.89
N TYR A 46 15.06 -16.10 3.85
CA TYR A 46 14.67 -15.03 2.95
C TYR A 46 14.07 -13.83 3.69
N LEU A 47 13.13 -14.05 4.63
CA LEU A 47 12.54 -12.99 5.42
C LEU A 47 13.57 -12.29 6.33
N ASN A 48 14.62 -12.99 6.78
CA ASN A 48 15.66 -12.40 7.61
C ASN A 48 16.67 -11.59 6.82
N THR A 49 16.93 -11.96 5.57
CA THR A 49 17.96 -11.34 4.72
C THR A 49 17.42 -10.26 3.78
N ILE A 50 16.10 -10.28 3.46
CA ILE A 50 15.54 -9.32 2.50
C ILE A 50 15.63 -7.89 3.02
N ASP A 51 16.24 -7.01 2.20
CA ASP A 51 16.21 -5.56 2.42
C ASP A 51 14.90 -4.97 1.91
N CYS A 52 13.96 -4.79 2.80
CA CYS A 52 12.67 -4.18 2.49
C CYS A 52 12.06 -3.47 3.72
N LYS A 53 11.07 -2.61 3.48
CA LYS A 53 10.34 -1.96 4.57
C LYS A 53 9.71 -3.00 5.51
N HIS A 54 9.75 -2.73 6.81
CA HIS A 54 9.14 -3.60 7.84
C HIS A 54 7.69 -3.99 7.50
N SER A 55 6.87 -3.05 7.02
CA SER A 55 5.49 -3.33 6.60
C SER A 55 5.38 -4.31 5.42
N THR A 56 6.36 -4.31 4.51
CA THR A 56 6.45 -5.28 3.41
C THR A 56 6.83 -6.65 3.94
N LYS A 57 7.81 -6.72 4.84
CA LYS A 57 8.22 -7.95 5.50
C LYS A 57 7.07 -8.62 6.24
N LEU A 58 6.29 -7.85 7.03
CA LEU A 58 5.07 -8.35 7.68
C LEU A 58 4.00 -8.83 6.68
N GLY A 59 3.87 -8.14 5.54
CA GLY A 59 2.98 -8.56 4.45
C GLY A 59 3.41 -9.88 3.84
N TYR A 60 4.70 -10.05 3.58
CA TYR A 60 5.28 -11.29 3.06
C TYR A 60 5.13 -12.44 4.03
N LEU A 61 5.45 -12.23 5.31
CA LEU A 61 5.24 -13.22 6.37
C LEU A 61 3.78 -13.70 6.42
N SER A 62 2.83 -12.76 6.40
CA SER A 62 1.40 -13.10 6.39
C SER A 62 1.02 -13.95 5.16
N ILE A 63 1.47 -13.56 3.96
CA ILE A 63 1.18 -14.30 2.72
C ILE A 63 1.82 -15.69 2.74
N LEU A 64 3.07 -15.78 3.16
CA LEU A 64 3.77 -17.07 3.27
C LEU A 64 3.03 -18.01 4.23
N ASN A 65 2.70 -17.56 5.42
CA ASN A 65 2.02 -18.37 6.43
C ASN A 65 0.61 -18.78 6.02
N THR A 66 -0.14 -17.89 5.36
CA THR A 66 -1.53 -18.15 4.99
C THR A 66 -1.65 -19.06 3.76
N HIS A 67 -0.76 -18.89 2.78
CA HIS A 67 -0.94 -19.51 1.47
C HIS A 67 0.09 -20.59 1.15
N TRP A 68 1.35 -20.38 1.45
CA TRP A 68 2.44 -21.24 0.96
C TRP A 68 2.96 -22.25 1.97
N MET A 69 3.05 -21.88 3.24
CA MET A 69 3.49 -22.79 4.32
C MET A 69 2.60 -24.04 4.45
N PRO A 70 1.25 -23.96 4.38
CA PRO A 70 0.40 -25.13 4.47
C PRO A 70 0.63 -26.16 3.36
N ILE A 71 1.12 -25.72 2.18
CA ILE A 71 1.25 -26.56 0.99
C ILE A 71 2.67 -27.03 0.75
N PHE A 72 3.63 -26.10 0.95
CA PHE A 72 5.02 -26.32 0.57
C PHE A 72 5.97 -26.35 1.77
N GLY A 73 5.54 -26.01 2.97
CA GLY A 73 6.42 -25.83 4.15
C GLY A 73 7.44 -26.94 4.35
N LYS A 74 6.99 -28.19 4.28
CA LYS A 74 7.84 -29.38 4.45
C LYS A 74 8.55 -29.87 3.17
N LYS A 75 8.23 -29.26 2.00
CA LYS A 75 8.81 -29.71 0.72
C LYS A 75 10.14 -29.04 0.45
N PRO A 76 11.10 -29.74 -0.15
CA PRO A 76 12.30 -29.11 -0.71
C PRO A 76 11.91 -28.08 -1.78
N CYS A 77 12.52 -26.89 -1.77
CA CYS A 77 12.23 -25.84 -2.73
C CYS A 77 12.39 -26.30 -4.19
N ALA A 78 13.37 -27.13 -4.48
CA ALA A 78 13.62 -27.69 -5.80
C ALA A 78 12.49 -28.62 -6.32
N SER A 79 11.66 -29.17 -5.44
CA SER A 79 10.55 -30.06 -5.82
C SER A 79 9.25 -29.30 -6.19
N ILE A 80 9.23 -28.00 -6.00
CA ILE A 80 8.04 -27.16 -6.28
C ILE A 80 7.93 -26.91 -7.77
N THR A 81 6.78 -27.21 -8.36
CA THR A 81 6.55 -27.09 -9.79
C THR A 81 5.58 -25.97 -10.15
N THR A 82 5.73 -25.41 -11.35
CA THR A 82 4.79 -24.40 -11.90
C THR A 82 3.36 -24.93 -11.94
N ARG A 83 3.14 -26.23 -12.18
CA ARG A 83 1.82 -26.84 -12.20
C ARG A 83 1.14 -26.79 -10.83
N GLN A 84 1.86 -27.13 -9.77
CA GLN A 84 1.34 -27.07 -8.40
C GLN A 84 0.94 -25.63 -8.01
N ILE A 85 1.78 -24.66 -8.34
CA ILE A 85 1.50 -23.24 -8.07
C ILE A 85 0.26 -22.76 -8.83
N LYS A 86 0.13 -23.10 -10.12
CA LYS A 86 -1.03 -22.72 -10.94
C LYS A 86 -2.32 -23.32 -10.42
N ASN A 87 -2.32 -24.61 -10.07
CA ASN A 87 -3.49 -25.29 -9.53
C ASN A 87 -3.96 -24.62 -8.24
N PHE A 88 -3.04 -24.39 -7.29
CA PHE A 88 -3.36 -23.68 -6.06
C PHE A 88 -3.95 -22.29 -6.31
N LEU A 89 -3.35 -21.48 -7.19
CA LEU A 89 -3.87 -20.15 -7.51
C LEU A 89 -5.23 -20.18 -8.21
N ALA A 90 -5.55 -21.25 -8.95
CA ALA A 90 -6.85 -21.40 -9.59
C ALA A 90 -7.96 -21.57 -8.54
N ASP A 91 -7.71 -22.36 -7.50
CA ASP A 91 -8.67 -22.70 -6.46
C ASP A 91 -8.90 -21.58 -5.43
N LEU A 92 -8.03 -20.56 -5.40
CA LEU A 92 -8.14 -19.46 -4.46
C LEU A 92 -9.38 -18.59 -4.70
N LYS A 93 -10.22 -18.52 -3.67
CA LYS A 93 -11.45 -17.69 -3.65
C LYS A 93 -11.35 -16.62 -2.56
N ASN A 94 -12.09 -15.54 -2.77
CA ASN A 94 -12.26 -14.52 -1.74
C ASN A 94 -13.17 -15.09 -0.63
N PRO A 95 -12.74 -15.09 0.64
CA PRO A 95 -13.52 -15.70 1.72
C PRO A 95 -14.87 -15.01 1.97
N ASP A 96 -14.97 -13.70 1.71
CA ASP A 96 -16.19 -12.93 1.97
C ASP A 96 -17.23 -13.07 0.83
N THR A 97 -16.78 -13.30 -0.40
CA THR A 97 -17.67 -13.28 -1.59
C THR A 97 -17.77 -14.62 -2.31
N GLY A 98 -16.93 -15.60 -1.97
CA GLY A 98 -16.81 -16.88 -2.66
C GLY A 98 -16.28 -16.79 -4.12
N LYS A 99 -16.06 -15.59 -4.64
CA LYS A 99 -15.59 -15.37 -6.02
C LYS A 99 -14.10 -15.64 -6.15
N PRO A 100 -13.61 -16.03 -7.34
CA PRO A 100 -12.17 -16.18 -7.59
C PRO A 100 -11.42 -14.89 -7.23
N LEU A 101 -10.21 -15.03 -6.68
CA LEU A 101 -9.36 -13.88 -6.36
C LEU A 101 -8.99 -13.12 -7.63
N THR A 102 -8.92 -11.78 -7.47
CA THR A 102 -8.47 -10.92 -8.55
C THR A 102 -7.04 -11.27 -8.94
N ARG A 103 -6.71 -11.01 -10.19
CA ARG A 103 -5.38 -11.22 -10.70
C ARG A 103 -4.31 -10.46 -9.91
N LYS A 104 -4.55 -9.19 -9.55
CA LYS A 104 -3.64 -8.40 -8.73
C LYS A 104 -3.39 -9.05 -7.37
N THR A 105 -4.43 -9.62 -6.76
CA THR A 105 -4.30 -10.35 -5.50
C THR A 105 -3.44 -11.60 -5.67
N LYS A 106 -3.66 -12.37 -6.75
CA LYS A 106 -2.83 -13.55 -7.06
C LYS A 106 -1.36 -13.18 -7.31
N ASP A 107 -1.10 -12.06 -7.98
CA ASP A 107 0.25 -11.54 -8.18
C ASP A 107 0.95 -11.15 -6.87
N ASN A 108 0.20 -10.50 -5.97
CA ASN A 108 0.72 -10.16 -4.65
C ASN A 108 1.04 -11.43 -3.83
N ILE A 109 0.23 -12.49 -3.97
CA ILE A 109 0.48 -13.81 -3.31
C ILE A 109 1.73 -14.48 -3.90
N LEU A 110 1.94 -14.38 -5.22
CA LEU A 110 3.12 -14.92 -5.90
C LEU A 110 4.43 -14.20 -5.54
N GLY A 111 4.36 -12.91 -5.20
CA GLY A 111 5.56 -12.11 -4.92
C GLY A 111 6.53 -12.75 -3.92
N PRO A 112 6.08 -13.04 -2.67
CA PRO A 112 6.93 -13.69 -1.67
C PRO A 112 7.42 -15.09 -2.10
N LEU A 113 6.60 -15.89 -2.78
CA LEU A 113 7.01 -17.20 -3.30
C LEU A 113 8.16 -17.08 -4.30
N ARG A 114 8.07 -16.12 -5.24
CA ARG A 114 9.17 -15.83 -6.18
C ARG A 114 10.46 -15.48 -5.45
N GLY A 115 10.33 -14.67 -4.38
CA GLY A 115 11.47 -14.27 -3.55
C GLY A 115 12.13 -15.46 -2.85
N VAL A 116 11.34 -16.30 -2.19
CA VAL A 116 11.86 -17.49 -1.48
C VAL A 116 12.53 -18.48 -2.44
N LEU A 117 11.88 -18.80 -3.58
CA LEU A 117 12.46 -19.72 -4.56
C LEU A 117 13.71 -19.14 -5.26
N GLY A 118 13.77 -17.82 -5.40
CA GLY A 118 14.97 -17.14 -5.88
C GLY A 118 16.11 -17.18 -4.85
N HIS A 119 15.78 -16.97 -3.55
CA HIS A 119 16.75 -17.06 -2.45
C HIS A 119 17.31 -18.49 -2.30
N ALA A 120 16.47 -19.49 -2.50
CA ALA A 120 16.86 -20.91 -2.50
C ALA A 120 17.58 -21.34 -3.79
N GLU A 121 17.93 -20.40 -4.68
CA GLU A 121 18.66 -20.62 -5.94
C GLU A 121 18.03 -21.70 -6.85
N VAL A 122 16.70 -21.86 -6.79
CA VAL A 122 15.98 -22.84 -7.60
C VAL A 122 16.12 -22.47 -9.07
N GLN A 123 16.79 -23.36 -9.83
CA GLN A 123 16.97 -23.19 -11.28
C GLN A 123 15.60 -23.06 -11.98
N ASN A 124 15.52 -22.11 -12.92
CA ASN A 124 14.27 -21.83 -13.65
C ASN A 124 13.06 -21.60 -12.74
N ASN A 125 13.22 -20.77 -11.69
CA ASN A 125 12.23 -20.47 -10.68
C ASN A 125 10.77 -20.64 -11.16
N PRO A 126 10.03 -21.70 -10.73
CA PRO A 126 8.72 -22.06 -11.28
C PRO A 126 7.63 -21.02 -11.02
N ALA A 127 7.83 -20.12 -10.06
CA ALA A 127 6.93 -19.01 -9.79
C ALA A 127 7.21 -17.79 -10.70
N ALA A 128 8.43 -17.62 -11.22
CA ALA A 128 8.80 -16.51 -12.07
C ALA A 128 8.19 -16.61 -13.48
N VAL A 129 8.02 -17.83 -14.00
CA VAL A 129 7.42 -18.06 -15.34
C VAL A 129 5.91 -17.81 -15.36
N ILE A 130 5.25 -17.67 -14.19
CA ILE A 130 3.82 -17.38 -14.12
C ILE A 130 3.62 -15.90 -14.36
N LYS A 131 3.32 -15.55 -15.61
CA LYS A 131 2.97 -14.18 -16.00
C LYS A 131 1.48 -13.94 -15.73
N THR A 132 1.22 -12.85 -15.02
CA THR A 132 -0.16 -12.39 -14.88
C THR A 132 -0.42 -11.36 -15.98
N LYS A 133 -1.51 -11.47 -16.83
CA LYS A 133 -1.82 -10.49 -17.88
C LYS A 133 -2.24 -9.16 -17.22
N LYS A 134 -1.93 -7.99 -17.75
CA LYS A 134 -2.41 -6.70 -17.22
C LYS A 134 -3.95 -6.69 -17.19
N SER A 135 -4.56 -6.42 -16.07
CA SER A 135 -6.00 -6.14 -16.00
C SER A 135 -6.26 -4.72 -16.49
N GLN A 136 -7.41 -4.50 -17.13
CA GLN A 136 -7.87 -3.15 -17.41
C GLN A 136 -7.97 -2.36 -16.10
N LYS A 137 -7.55 -1.10 -16.10
CA LYS A 137 -7.73 -0.21 -14.96
C LYS A 137 -9.23 -0.01 -14.74
N LYS A 138 -9.69 -0.22 -13.51
CA LYS A 138 -11.06 0.14 -13.16
C LYS A 138 -11.16 1.67 -13.06
N PRO A 139 -12.30 2.27 -13.46
CA PRO A 139 -12.54 3.68 -13.22
C PRO A 139 -12.36 4.04 -11.76
N ILE A 140 -11.79 5.20 -11.50
CA ILE A 140 -11.55 5.68 -10.14
C ILE A 140 -12.88 6.12 -9.53
N GLU A 141 -13.30 5.46 -8.46
CA GLU A 141 -14.49 5.84 -7.73
C GLU A 141 -14.29 7.15 -6.96
N ARG A 142 -15.26 8.05 -7.07
CA ARG A 142 -15.31 9.34 -6.37
C ARG A 142 -16.70 9.60 -5.83
N TYR A 143 -16.81 10.46 -4.82
CA TYR A 143 -18.08 10.89 -4.26
C TYR A 143 -18.57 12.14 -5.00
N ARG A 144 -19.87 12.17 -5.30
CA ARG A 144 -20.54 13.39 -5.72
C ARG A 144 -20.69 14.36 -4.53
N PRO A 145 -20.75 15.67 -4.73
CA PRO A 145 -20.89 16.64 -3.63
C PRO A 145 -22.04 16.31 -2.68
N VAL A 146 -23.20 15.96 -3.21
CA VAL A 146 -24.38 15.58 -2.42
C VAL A 146 -24.16 14.32 -1.58
N GLU A 147 -23.45 13.31 -2.10
CA GLU A 147 -23.09 12.10 -1.35
C GLU A 147 -22.14 12.42 -0.18
N ARG A 148 -21.13 13.28 -0.44
CA ARG A 148 -20.19 13.74 0.59
C ARG A 148 -20.91 14.45 1.73
N GLU A 149 -21.80 15.41 1.43
CA GLU A 149 -22.55 16.15 2.42
C GLU A 149 -23.46 15.24 3.26
N LYS A 150 -24.20 14.34 2.61
CA LYS A 150 -25.03 13.35 3.29
C LYS A 150 -24.23 12.42 4.21
N LEU A 151 -23.03 12.01 3.80
CA LEU A 151 -22.18 11.15 4.62
C LEU A 151 -21.60 11.92 5.80
N LEU A 152 -21.06 13.11 5.56
CA LEU A 152 -20.48 13.95 6.61
C LEU A 152 -21.53 14.34 7.67
N SER A 153 -22.79 14.59 7.30
CA SER A 153 -23.86 14.89 8.23
C SER A 153 -24.21 13.74 9.22
N CYS A 154 -23.69 12.53 8.98
CA CYS A 154 -23.85 11.38 9.87
C CYS A 154 -22.71 11.22 10.87
N LEU A 155 -21.67 12.04 10.75
CA LEU A 155 -20.45 11.91 11.53
C LEU A 155 -20.37 13.05 12.54
N SER A 156 -19.70 12.80 13.65
CA SER A 156 -19.49 13.78 14.72
C SER A 156 -18.09 13.63 15.35
N GLY A 157 -17.67 14.64 16.11
CA GLY A 157 -16.42 14.63 16.88
C GLY A 157 -15.19 14.36 15.99
N ASP A 158 -14.27 13.58 16.53
CA ASP A 158 -13.01 13.21 15.84
C ASP A 158 -13.23 12.49 14.50
N VAL A 159 -14.29 11.70 14.38
CA VAL A 159 -14.64 11.01 13.13
C VAL A 159 -15.02 12.01 12.03
N TYR A 160 -15.81 13.04 12.36
CA TYR A 160 -16.15 14.08 11.41
C TYR A 160 -14.90 14.84 10.93
N VAL A 161 -14.03 15.25 11.87
CA VAL A 161 -12.78 15.95 11.54
C VAL A 161 -11.86 15.08 10.67
N TYR A 162 -11.77 13.79 10.97
CA TYR A 162 -10.99 12.84 10.17
C TYR A 162 -11.44 12.81 8.70
N PHE A 163 -12.74 12.71 8.44
CA PHE A 163 -13.26 12.70 7.08
C PHE A 163 -13.24 14.07 6.42
N ALA A 164 -13.37 15.15 7.20
CA ALA A 164 -13.16 16.52 6.69
C ALA A 164 -11.71 16.71 6.17
N LEU A 165 -10.72 16.21 6.87
CA LEU A 165 -9.31 16.21 6.43
C LEU A 165 -9.11 15.33 5.18
N LEU A 166 -9.73 14.15 5.11
CA LEU A 166 -9.64 13.30 3.92
C LEU A 166 -10.22 13.98 2.69
N PHE A 167 -11.43 14.55 2.78
CA PHE A 167 -12.09 15.23 1.66
C PHE A 167 -11.47 16.58 1.32
N GLY A 168 -11.17 17.40 2.33
CA GLY A 168 -10.73 18.77 2.11
C GLY A 168 -9.26 18.90 1.74
N CYS A 169 -8.42 17.97 2.23
CA CYS A 169 -6.97 18.06 2.05
C CYS A 169 -6.40 16.91 1.23
N GLY A 170 -7.09 15.77 1.17
CA GLY A 170 -6.64 14.59 0.45
C GLY A 170 -5.47 13.85 1.12
N PHE A 171 -5.38 13.90 2.44
CA PHE A 171 -4.39 13.10 3.19
C PHE A 171 -4.54 11.61 2.92
N ARG A 172 -3.46 10.85 3.14
CA ARG A 172 -3.58 9.39 3.30
C ARG A 172 -4.11 9.07 4.70
N PRO A 173 -4.93 8.02 4.86
CA PRO A 173 -5.46 7.63 6.16
C PRO A 173 -4.42 7.52 7.28
N GLY A 174 -3.28 6.91 6.98
CA GLY A 174 -2.19 6.75 7.95
C GLY A 174 -1.46 8.07 8.28
N GLU A 175 -1.42 9.01 7.36
CA GLU A 175 -0.85 10.34 7.61
C GLU A 175 -1.67 11.09 8.66
N ILE A 176 -3.01 11.06 8.54
CA ILE A 176 -3.90 11.72 9.51
C ILE A 176 -3.67 11.18 10.93
N MET A 177 -3.49 9.86 11.07
CA MET A 177 -3.21 9.26 12.39
C MET A 177 -1.86 9.72 12.97
N GLY A 178 -0.92 10.10 12.12
CA GLY A 178 0.42 10.56 12.51
C GLY A 178 0.57 12.09 12.61
N LEU A 179 -0.49 12.88 12.43
CA LEU A 179 -0.39 14.35 12.47
C LEU A 179 -0.01 14.83 13.89
N LEU A 180 1.02 15.66 13.95
CA LEU A 180 1.42 16.34 15.18
C LEU A 180 0.88 17.77 15.19
N ARG A 181 0.44 18.24 16.36
CA ARG A 181 -0.14 19.60 16.53
C ARG A 181 0.84 20.70 16.13
N ASN A 182 2.11 20.55 16.53
CA ASN A 182 3.14 21.54 16.28
C ASN A 182 3.60 21.63 14.82
N ASP A 183 3.18 20.67 13.99
CA ASP A 183 3.47 20.68 12.55
C ASP A 183 2.45 21.51 11.74
N PHE A 184 1.43 22.06 12.40
CA PHE A 184 0.43 22.94 11.77
C PHE A 184 0.79 24.40 12.04
N ASP A 185 1.06 25.15 10.98
CA ASP A 185 1.44 26.58 11.04
C ASP A 185 0.26 27.56 10.99
N GLY A 186 -0.98 27.03 11.07
CA GLY A 186 -2.22 27.81 10.95
C GLY A 186 -2.82 27.78 9.55
N GLN A 187 -2.08 27.40 8.53
CA GLN A 187 -2.52 27.31 7.15
C GLN A 187 -2.14 26.02 6.44
N GLU A 188 -0.95 25.52 6.71
CA GLU A 188 -0.41 24.30 6.13
C GLU A 188 -0.02 23.29 7.23
N TRP A 189 -0.10 22.02 6.91
CA TRP A 189 0.40 20.94 7.76
C TRP A 189 1.67 20.33 7.17
N HIS A 190 2.73 20.24 7.96
CA HIS A 190 4.00 19.64 7.58
C HIS A 190 3.95 18.15 7.86
N VAL A 191 3.71 17.34 6.81
CA VAL A 191 3.57 15.88 6.93
C VAL A 191 4.91 15.20 6.73
N HIS A 192 5.42 14.57 7.78
CA HIS A 192 6.70 13.84 7.75
C HIS A 192 6.58 12.39 8.22
N GLN A 193 5.47 12.02 8.86
CA GLN A 193 5.24 10.68 9.39
C GLN A 193 3.83 10.18 9.12
N GLN A 194 3.65 8.87 9.26
CA GLN A 194 2.36 8.19 9.18
C GLN A 194 2.32 7.00 10.11
N ILE A 195 1.14 6.54 10.48
CA ILE A 195 0.96 5.30 11.23
C ILE A 195 0.64 4.16 10.26
N VAL A 196 1.44 3.10 10.30
CA VAL A 196 1.25 1.89 9.50
C VAL A 196 1.31 0.68 10.42
N ARG A 197 0.22 -0.06 10.56
CA ARG A 197 0.14 -1.24 11.44
C ARG A 197 0.60 -0.97 12.87
N GLY A 198 0.24 0.17 13.42
CA GLY A 198 0.58 0.58 14.78
C GLY A 198 2.00 1.09 14.98
N LEU A 199 2.77 1.25 13.91
CA LEU A 199 4.12 1.80 13.94
C LEU A 199 4.17 3.18 13.30
N ILE A 200 4.95 4.07 13.88
CA ILE A 200 5.29 5.36 13.30
C ILE A 200 6.36 5.12 12.25
N VAL A 201 6.07 5.51 11.02
CA VAL A 201 7.02 5.40 9.91
C VAL A 201 7.08 6.73 9.14
N PRO A 202 8.20 7.07 8.48
CA PRO A 202 8.26 8.23 7.60
C PRO A 202 7.17 8.19 6.54
N SER A 203 6.58 9.34 6.21
CA SER A 203 5.47 9.43 5.24
C SER A 203 5.90 9.11 3.82
N THR A 204 7.18 9.28 3.49
CA THR A 204 7.76 9.02 2.17
C THR A 204 8.96 8.06 2.24
N LYS A 205 9.28 7.39 1.11
CA LYS A 205 10.48 6.55 1.00
C LYS A 205 11.78 7.35 1.17
N THR A 206 11.77 8.63 0.81
CA THR A 206 12.93 9.51 0.74
C THR A 206 13.02 10.49 1.92
N GLY A 207 12.12 10.37 2.91
CA GLY A 207 12.10 11.26 4.08
C GLY A 207 11.65 12.70 3.78
N HIS A 208 11.28 13.04 2.55
CA HIS A 208 10.85 14.40 2.20
C HIS A 208 9.56 14.78 2.92
N ARG A 209 9.64 15.84 3.68
CA ARG A 209 8.48 16.52 4.29
C ARG A 209 7.65 17.13 3.17
N ARG A 210 6.32 16.99 3.23
CA ARG A 210 5.42 17.70 2.33
C ARG A 210 4.52 18.64 3.12
N LYS A 211 4.24 19.77 2.53
CA LYS A 211 3.24 20.71 3.04
C LYS A 211 1.89 20.40 2.42
N VAL A 212 0.87 20.42 3.24
CA VAL A 212 -0.52 20.19 2.84
C VAL A 212 -1.33 21.40 3.23
N TYR A 213 -1.83 22.16 2.25
CA TYR A 213 -2.71 23.28 2.51
C TYR A 213 -4.04 22.81 3.08
N ILE A 214 -4.50 23.47 4.14
CA ILE A 214 -5.73 23.17 4.84
C ILE A 214 -6.77 24.26 4.50
N PRO A 215 -7.83 23.93 3.74
CA PRO A 215 -8.88 24.89 3.39
C PRO A 215 -9.54 25.50 4.64
N LEU A 216 -10.03 26.74 4.54
CA LEU A 216 -10.60 27.49 5.66
C LEU A 216 -11.71 26.70 6.37
N TRP A 217 -12.62 26.08 5.63
CA TRP A 217 -13.71 25.29 6.22
C TRP A 217 -13.19 24.09 7.02
N VAL A 218 -12.10 23.44 6.59
CA VAL A 218 -11.47 22.33 7.36
C VAL A 218 -10.83 22.89 8.62
N ARG A 219 -10.13 24.04 8.54
CA ARG A 219 -9.56 24.71 9.71
C ARG A 219 -10.62 25.06 10.76
N GLN A 220 -11.80 25.50 10.31
CA GLN A 220 -12.93 25.76 11.20
C GLN A 220 -13.43 24.47 11.89
N VAL A 221 -13.56 23.39 11.13
CA VAL A 221 -13.93 22.07 11.67
C VAL A 221 -12.88 21.56 12.66
N MET A 222 -11.60 21.75 12.40
CA MET A 222 -10.51 21.33 13.30
C MET A 222 -10.59 21.99 14.69
N LYS A 223 -11.13 23.20 14.80
CA LYS A 223 -11.34 23.88 16.10
C LYS A 223 -12.30 23.14 17.04
N SER A 224 -13.16 22.27 16.52
CA SER A 224 -14.04 21.43 17.32
C SER A 224 -13.35 20.22 17.98
N MET A 225 -12.08 19.95 17.62
CA MET A 225 -11.31 18.88 18.25
C MET A 225 -10.92 19.25 19.68
N PRO A 226 -11.14 18.36 20.65
CA PRO A 226 -10.67 18.56 22.02
C PRO A 226 -9.15 18.74 22.03
N THR A 227 -8.68 19.79 22.68
CA THR A 227 -7.24 20.00 22.88
C THR A 227 -6.78 19.13 24.03
N ARG A 228 -5.89 18.18 23.77
CA ARG A 228 -5.20 17.41 24.80
C ARG A 228 -3.76 17.92 24.87
N ILE A 229 -3.45 18.62 25.95
CA ILE A 229 -2.14 19.26 26.16
C ILE A 229 -1.05 18.21 26.43
N ASP A 230 -1.46 17.05 26.92
CA ASP A 230 -0.63 15.90 27.28
C ASP A 230 -0.17 15.05 26.09
N SER A 231 -0.62 15.37 24.88
CA SER A 231 -0.29 14.58 23.69
C SER A 231 0.18 15.45 22.51
N PRO A 232 1.30 15.13 21.86
CA PRO A 232 1.74 15.84 20.66
C PRO A 232 0.85 15.56 19.43
N TYR A 233 0.07 14.47 19.47
CA TYR A 233 -0.75 14.05 18.34
C TYR A 233 -2.02 14.89 18.21
N PHE A 234 -2.45 15.13 16.97
CA PHE A 234 -3.72 15.80 16.72
C PHE A 234 -4.90 14.87 16.97
N PHE A 235 -4.81 13.61 16.53
CA PHE A 235 -5.76 12.55 16.86
C PHE A 235 -5.22 11.69 18.01
N VAL A 236 -5.92 11.73 19.13
CA VAL A 236 -5.52 11.09 20.39
C VAL A 236 -6.54 10.01 20.75
N ASN A 237 -6.06 8.81 21.06
CA ASN A 237 -6.89 7.71 21.54
C ASN A 237 -7.27 7.90 23.03
N GLU A 238 -8.02 6.97 23.58
CA GLU A 238 -8.47 7.00 24.97
C GLU A 238 -7.31 6.98 25.98
N ASP A 239 -6.20 6.34 25.62
CA ASP A 239 -4.99 6.21 26.46
C ASP A 239 -4.06 7.45 26.37
N GLY A 240 -4.40 8.49 25.62
CA GLY A 240 -3.56 9.68 25.42
C GLY A 240 -2.52 9.54 24.29
N GLY A 241 -2.39 8.38 23.67
CA GLY A 241 -1.49 8.10 22.56
C GLY A 241 -2.13 8.28 21.17
N PHE A 242 -1.42 7.91 20.15
CA PHE A 242 -1.95 7.91 18.78
C PHE A 242 -2.83 6.68 18.49
N TYR A 243 -3.73 6.79 17.51
CA TYR A 243 -4.47 5.64 17.01
C TYR A 243 -3.57 4.70 16.23
N LYS A 244 -3.49 3.44 16.64
CA LYS A 244 -2.66 2.40 15.98
C LYS A 244 -3.16 2.02 14.59
N ASP A 245 -4.46 2.22 14.32
CA ASP A 245 -5.10 1.91 13.04
C ASP A 245 -6.36 2.75 12.79
N THR A 246 -6.96 2.61 11.62
CA THR A 246 -8.14 3.37 11.19
C THR A 246 -9.47 2.62 11.40
N ARG A 247 -9.50 1.48 12.11
CA ARG A 247 -10.69 0.63 12.24
C ARG A 247 -11.91 1.35 12.84
N ARG A 248 -11.70 2.23 13.82
CA ARG A 248 -12.76 3.07 14.41
C ARG A 248 -13.43 3.93 13.33
N PHE A 249 -12.65 4.65 12.56
CA PHE A 249 -13.10 5.55 11.50
C PHE A 249 -13.77 4.77 10.36
N ASN A 250 -13.18 3.65 9.94
CA ASN A 250 -13.74 2.79 8.90
C ASN A 250 -15.10 2.19 9.29
N ARG A 251 -15.28 1.81 10.56
CA ARG A 251 -16.58 1.32 11.08
C ARG A 251 -17.64 2.43 11.06
N ALA A 252 -17.30 3.63 11.50
CA ALA A 252 -18.20 4.78 11.45
C ALA A 252 -18.58 5.12 10.00
N TRP A 253 -17.61 5.07 9.10
CA TRP A 253 -17.82 5.29 7.67
C TRP A 253 -18.79 4.29 7.05
N LYS A 254 -18.62 3.01 7.34
CA LYS A 254 -19.53 1.95 6.87
C LYS A 254 -20.95 2.16 7.41
N LYS A 255 -21.08 2.56 8.69
CA LYS A 255 -22.39 2.89 9.28
C LYS A 255 -23.05 4.08 8.58
N ALA A 256 -22.32 5.14 8.26
CA ALA A 256 -22.83 6.31 7.54
C ALA A 256 -23.37 5.92 6.14
N HIS A 257 -22.63 5.10 5.39
CA HIS A 257 -23.08 4.58 4.09
C HIS A 257 -24.39 3.81 4.19
N ASN A 258 -24.47 2.89 5.14
CA ASN A 258 -25.68 2.10 5.36
C ASN A 258 -26.86 3.00 5.75
N LYS A 259 -26.66 3.96 6.67
CA LYS A 259 -27.71 4.90 7.12
C LYS A 259 -28.25 5.77 5.98
N LYS A 260 -27.41 6.18 5.04
CA LYS A 260 -27.79 7.03 3.90
C LYS A 260 -28.08 6.26 2.62
N GLN A 261 -28.00 4.93 2.65
CA GLN A 261 -28.21 4.05 1.48
C GLN A 261 -27.30 4.43 0.28
N ILE A 262 -26.08 4.88 0.57
CA ILE A 262 -25.07 5.22 -0.44
C ILE A 262 -24.19 3.99 -0.65
N HIS A 263 -23.87 3.69 -1.92
CA HIS A 263 -22.94 2.61 -2.25
C HIS A 263 -21.62 2.79 -1.50
N TYR A 264 -21.17 1.72 -0.81
CA TYR A 264 -19.97 1.77 -0.01
C TYR A 264 -18.72 1.94 -0.87
N ARG A 265 -17.94 2.97 -0.54
CA ARG A 265 -16.59 3.19 -1.06
C ARG A 265 -15.63 3.32 0.12
N ILE A 266 -14.43 2.77 -0.05
CA ILE A 266 -13.39 2.84 1.00
C ILE A 266 -13.00 4.30 1.29
N PRO A 267 -12.54 4.63 2.50
CA PRO A 267 -12.15 6.01 2.85
C PRO A 267 -11.11 6.63 1.92
N TYR A 268 -10.28 5.82 1.26
CA TYR A 268 -9.31 6.32 0.28
C TYR A 268 -9.96 7.01 -0.93
N CYS A 269 -11.22 6.70 -1.24
CA CYS A 269 -11.98 7.39 -2.29
C CYS A 269 -12.24 8.88 -1.99
N CYS A 270 -12.22 9.30 -0.71
CA CYS A 270 -12.27 10.72 -0.35
C CYS A 270 -11.09 11.51 -0.95
N ARG A 271 -9.90 10.90 -0.97
CA ARG A 271 -8.71 11.49 -1.57
C ARG A 271 -8.83 11.56 -3.11
N HIS A 272 -9.42 10.56 -3.75
CA HIS A 272 -9.73 10.61 -5.17
C HIS A 272 -10.74 11.71 -5.50
N THR A 273 -11.74 11.88 -4.63
CA THR A 273 -12.71 12.99 -4.73
C THR A 273 -12.00 14.34 -4.65
N ARG A 274 -11.04 14.50 -3.71
CA ARG A 274 -10.27 15.74 -3.62
C ARG A 274 -9.43 16.00 -4.86
N ALA A 275 -8.82 14.98 -5.45
CA ALA A 275 -8.09 15.12 -6.71
C ALA A 275 -9.00 15.66 -7.83
N ALA A 276 -10.18 15.04 -7.99
CA ALA A 276 -11.18 15.46 -8.98
C ALA A 276 -11.67 16.89 -8.74
N GLU A 277 -11.93 17.28 -7.48
CA GLU A 277 -12.34 18.64 -7.12
C GLU A 277 -11.27 19.70 -7.45
N LEU A 278 -10.01 19.38 -7.22
CA LEU A 278 -8.92 20.29 -7.56
C LEU A 278 -8.79 20.47 -9.07
N LEU A 279 -8.84 19.37 -9.82
CA LEU A 279 -8.77 19.40 -11.30
C LEU A 279 -9.96 20.13 -11.91
N SER A 280 -11.19 19.85 -11.44
CA SER A 280 -12.40 20.51 -11.94
C SER A 280 -12.43 22.04 -11.71
N LYS A 281 -11.66 22.51 -10.71
CA LYS A 281 -11.46 23.94 -10.43
C LYS A 281 -10.29 24.56 -11.22
N GLY A 282 -9.70 23.82 -12.15
CA GLY A 282 -8.57 24.28 -12.95
C GLY A 282 -7.24 24.31 -12.22
N THR A 283 -7.10 23.63 -11.07
CA THR A 283 -5.81 23.54 -10.40
C THR A 283 -4.84 22.71 -11.23
N LEU A 284 -3.68 23.26 -11.53
CA LEU A 284 -2.66 22.59 -12.33
C LEU A 284 -2.30 21.19 -11.75
N PRO A 285 -2.17 20.15 -12.59
CA PRO A 285 -1.85 18.79 -12.14
C PRO A 285 -0.61 18.69 -11.23
N GLY A 286 0.40 19.54 -11.47
CA GLY A 286 1.60 19.63 -10.61
C GLY A 286 1.28 20.09 -9.18
N LYS A 287 0.39 21.08 -9.03
CA LYS A 287 -0.08 21.55 -7.71
C LYS A 287 -0.95 20.50 -7.03
N CYS A 288 -1.81 19.81 -7.80
CA CYS A 288 -2.58 18.68 -7.27
C CYS A 288 -1.68 17.56 -6.77
N ALA A 289 -0.66 17.19 -7.54
CA ALA A 289 0.32 16.18 -7.16
C ALA A 289 1.05 16.57 -5.87
N GLN A 290 1.50 17.82 -5.75
CA GLN A 290 2.16 18.36 -4.54
C GLN A 290 1.23 18.28 -3.33
N GLN A 291 -0.01 18.78 -3.43
CA GLN A 291 -1.01 18.73 -2.36
C GLN A 291 -1.26 17.30 -1.89
N LEU A 292 -1.40 16.37 -2.83
CA LEU A 292 -1.66 14.97 -2.53
C LEU A 292 -0.38 14.17 -2.16
N GLY A 293 0.83 14.69 -2.40
CA GLY A 293 2.09 13.97 -2.16
C GLY A 293 2.27 12.79 -3.11
N HIS A 294 2.00 13.00 -4.39
CA HIS A 294 2.34 12.11 -5.48
C HIS A 294 3.57 12.66 -6.23
N SER A 295 4.37 11.80 -6.83
CA SER A 295 5.22 12.24 -7.94
C SER A 295 4.34 12.60 -9.13
N LEU A 296 4.81 13.50 -10.01
CA LEU A 296 4.09 13.86 -11.22
C LEU A 296 3.69 12.63 -12.04
N ALA A 297 4.62 11.70 -12.25
CA ALA A 297 4.37 10.47 -12.99
C ALA A 297 3.26 9.62 -12.36
N VAL A 298 3.25 9.49 -11.03
CA VAL A 298 2.19 8.76 -10.31
C VAL A 298 0.85 9.48 -10.44
N PHE A 299 0.84 10.82 -10.36
CA PHE A 299 -0.38 11.61 -10.47
C PHE A 299 -0.99 11.48 -11.86
N TYR A 300 -0.21 11.71 -12.92
CA TYR A 300 -0.67 11.55 -14.31
C TYR A 300 -1.13 10.12 -14.58
N ASN A 301 -0.36 9.10 -14.21
CA ASN A 301 -0.76 7.70 -14.38
C ASN A 301 -2.05 7.34 -13.64
N THR A 302 -2.33 8.01 -12.51
CA THR A 302 -3.51 7.71 -11.70
C THR A 302 -4.73 8.47 -12.21
N TYR A 303 -4.58 9.73 -12.57
CA TYR A 303 -5.69 10.65 -12.85
C TYR A 303 -5.75 11.13 -14.31
N ALA A 304 -5.09 10.43 -15.26
CA ALA A 304 -5.08 10.80 -16.67
C ALA A 304 -6.49 11.08 -17.21
N GLU A 305 -7.41 10.11 -17.04
CA GLU A 305 -8.80 10.25 -17.50
C GLU A 305 -9.52 11.47 -16.90
N MET A 306 -9.23 11.83 -15.64
CA MET A 306 -9.82 13.03 -15.02
C MET A 306 -9.16 14.30 -15.51
N ILE A 307 -7.87 14.28 -15.82
CA ILE A 307 -7.18 15.43 -16.40
C ILE A 307 -7.78 15.71 -17.77
N ASP A 308 -7.94 14.69 -18.60
CA ASP A 308 -8.56 14.81 -19.92
C ASP A 308 -10.03 15.28 -19.80
N GLU A 309 -10.82 14.73 -18.87
CA GLU A 309 -12.22 15.14 -18.61
C GLU A 309 -12.34 16.64 -18.31
N TYR A 310 -11.38 17.22 -17.57
CA TYR A 310 -11.47 18.62 -17.13
C TYR A 310 -10.62 19.59 -17.95
N SER A 311 -9.77 19.12 -18.86
CA SER A 311 -8.98 19.97 -19.77
C SER A 311 -9.49 19.96 -21.22
N ALA A 312 -10.39 19.04 -21.57
CA ALA A 312 -10.74 18.70 -22.95
C ALA A 312 -11.22 19.86 -23.85
N ASP A 313 -11.69 20.98 -23.29
CA ASP A 313 -12.27 22.07 -24.11
C ASP A 313 -11.55 23.43 -23.97
N ARG A 314 -10.45 23.48 -23.18
CA ARG A 314 -9.88 24.80 -22.83
C ARG A 314 -8.63 25.19 -23.61
N ASP A 315 -7.92 24.22 -24.17
CA ASP A 315 -6.56 24.45 -24.66
C ASP A 315 -6.43 24.48 -26.20
N LEU A 316 -7.42 23.97 -26.94
CA LEU A 316 -7.32 23.84 -28.39
C LEU A 316 -7.76 25.11 -29.15
N ASP A 317 -8.62 25.95 -28.55
CA ASP A 317 -9.13 27.17 -29.15
C ASP A 317 -8.39 28.47 -28.71
N GLN A 318 -7.34 28.34 -27.86
CA GLN A 318 -6.64 29.50 -27.29
C GLN A 318 -5.43 29.98 -28.09
N PHE A 319 -5.20 29.46 -29.29
CA PHE A 319 -4.21 30.07 -30.16
C PHE A 319 -4.78 31.38 -30.72
N GLU A 320 -4.25 32.49 -30.21
CA GLU A 320 -4.51 33.77 -30.84
C GLU A 320 -4.10 33.71 -32.33
N PRO A 321 -4.95 34.14 -33.26
CA PRO A 321 -4.54 34.20 -34.67
C PRO A 321 -3.30 35.08 -34.77
N LEU A 322 -2.33 34.65 -35.58
CA LEU A 322 -1.15 35.45 -35.86
C LEU A 322 -1.60 36.86 -36.31
N PRO A 323 -1.00 37.93 -35.78
CA PRO A 323 -1.36 39.28 -36.17
C PRO A 323 -1.26 39.42 -37.70
N GLU A 324 -2.27 40.01 -38.35
CA GLU A 324 -2.42 40.14 -39.80
C GLU A 324 -1.23 40.77 -40.53
N THR A 325 -0.24 41.28 -39.80
CA THR A 325 0.97 41.91 -40.38
C THR A 325 2.02 40.95 -40.90
N ALA A 326 1.86 39.63 -40.68
CA ALA A 326 2.86 38.64 -41.10
C ALA A 326 2.73 38.14 -42.55
N HIS A 327 1.70 38.56 -43.29
CA HIS A 327 1.46 38.17 -44.69
C HIS A 327 1.33 39.35 -45.63
N LYS A 328 2.37 40.19 -45.74
CA LYS A 328 2.55 40.97 -47.00
C LYS A 328 3.69 40.29 -47.77
N PRO A 329 3.38 39.58 -48.86
CA PRO A 329 4.44 39.22 -49.82
C PRO A 329 5.02 40.50 -50.38
N HIS A 330 6.30 40.68 -50.24
CA HIS A 330 7.02 41.72 -51.02
C HIS A 330 6.90 41.36 -52.51
N LEU A 331 6.14 42.23 -53.26
CA LEU A 331 6.21 42.29 -54.71
C LEU A 331 7.48 42.99 -55.13
#